data_661692dd480c35151b8dd550cb015750
#
_entry.id   661692dd480c35151b8dd550cb015750
#
_cell.length_a   1.000
_cell.length_b   1.000
_cell.length_c   1.000
_cell.angle_alpha   90.00
_cell.angle_beta   90.00
_cell.angle_gamma   90.00
#
_symmetry.space_group_name_H-M   'P 1'
#
loop_
_entity.id
_entity.type
_entity.pdbx_description
1 polymer ?
#
loop_
_entity_poly.entity_id
_entity_poly.type
_entity_poly.pdbx_seq_one_letter_code
_entity_poly.pdbx_strand_id
1 'polypeptide(L)'
;MAGTFTSILRGLRKPTNSPIKLFLIVPLLLVTWPVASVSASMLEIAELLTHPEQYDRQEVVVTGQVTNVQLATNRQGQPAYGFLLKDQAGTLKVISLGQIEVREGEQVIVEGVFSRLRQAGRTIIYNEIKALSIKPMNRLNPDLVG
;
A
#
# COMPACT_ATOMS: atom_id res chain seq x y z
N MET A 1 12.04 79.55 -18.94
CA MET A 1 11.25 79.08 -19.48
C MET A 1 11.45 77.79 -19.91
N ALA A 2 12.16 77.52 -20.48
CA ALA A 2 12.33 76.32 -21.00
C ALA A 2 12.50 75.21 -20.08
N GLY A 3 13.02 75.40 -19.09
CA GLY A 3 13.29 74.31 -18.27
C GLY A 3 12.16 73.52 -17.90
N THR A 4 11.16 74.10 -18.04
CA THR A 4 10.08 73.39 -17.57
C THR A 4 9.86 72.16 -18.26
N PHE A 5 10.16 72.08 -19.38
CA PHE A 5 9.85 70.98 -20.02
C PHE A 5 10.50 69.82 -19.59
N THR A 6 11.53 69.94 -19.28
CA THR A 6 12.25 68.88 -18.92
C THR A 6 11.64 68.13 -17.87
N SER A 7 11.09 68.69 -17.08
CA SER A 7 10.64 68.00 -16.00
C SER A 7 9.64 67.03 -16.42
N ILE A 8 9.02 67.28 -17.35
CA ILE A 8 8.09 66.44 -17.74
C ILE A 8 8.62 65.16 -18.08
N LEU A 9 9.61 65.17 -18.68
CA LEU A 9 10.09 64.05 -19.07
C LEU A 9 10.35 63.09 -18.05
N ARG A 10 10.81 63.59 -17.09
CA ARG A 10 11.11 62.74 -16.15
C ARG A 10 10.05 61.96 -15.77
N GLY A 11 9.07 62.33 -15.65
CA GLY A 11 8.06 61.60 -15.13
C GLY A 11 7.87 60.39 -15.84
N LEU A 12 8.18 60.48 -16.96
CA LEU A 12 7.86 59.40 -17.64
C LEU A 12 8.55 58.23 -17.33
N ARG A 13 9.56 58.49 -17.05
CA ARG A 13 10.23 57.44 -16.91
C ARG A 13 9.82 56.51 -16.07
N LYS A 14 9.39 56.65 -15.33
CA LYS A 14 9.20 55.85 -14.51
C LYS A 14 8.55 54.82 -14.59
N PRO A 15 8.00 54.73 -15.02
CA PRO A 15 7.35 53.79 -14.91
C PRO A 15 7.65 52.65 -15.01
N THR A 16 7.72 52.34 -15.09
CA THR A 16 8.05 51.48 -15.27
C THR A 16 8.06 50.48 -14.80
N ASN A 17 7.76 50.28 -14.57
CA ASN A 17 7.96 49.54 -14.48
C ASN A 17 7.98 48.44 -14.30
N SER A 18 7.70 48.37 -14.60
CA SER A 18 8.35 47.51 -14.78
C SER A 18 8.56 46.41 -13.97
N PRO A 19 8.68 46.50 -13.09
CA PRO A 19 9.02 45.55 -12.19
C PRO A 19 8.07 44.56 -12.07
N ILE A 20 7.09 44.82 -12.29
CA ILE A 20 6.16 44.01 -12.10
C ILE A 20 6.38 42.72 -12.56
N LYS A 21 6.95 42.63 -13.52
CA LYS A 21 7.06 41.46 -14.05
C LYS A 21 7.60 40.47 -13.26
N LEU A 22 8.34 40.73 -12.53
CA LEU A 22 9.00 39.83 -11.87
C LEU A 22 8.27 38.95 -11.14
N PHE A 23 7.29 39.27 -10.68
CA PHE A 23 6.71 38.47 -9.83
C PHE A 23 6.19 37.32 -10.38
N LEU A 24 5.86 37.36 -11.39
CA LEU A 24 5.24 36.35 -11.92
C LEU A 24 5.90 35.12 -11.82
N ILE A 25 6.94 35.08 -11.74
CA ILE A 25 7.62 34.00 -11.71
C ILE A 25 7.47 33.16 -10.64
N VAL A 26 7.31 33.54 -9.69
CA VAL A 26 7.25 32.84 -8.59
C VAL A 26 6.54 31.64 -8.62
N PRO A 27 5.67 31.56 -9.16
CA PRO A 27 4.84 30.54 -9.04
C PRO A 27 5.32 29.22 -9.21
N LEU A 28 5.98 29.14 -9.83
CA LEU A 28 6.38 28.02 -10.10
C LEU A 28 6.62 27.13 -9.17
N LEU A 29 6.26 27.11 -8.35
CA LEU A 29 6.40 26.28 -7.47
C LEU A 29 5.84 25.07 -7.74
N LEU A 30 6.18 24.39 -8.46
CA LEU A 30 5.87 23.21 -8.66
C LEU A 30 6.26 22.36 -7.60
N VAL A 31 5.54 22.11 -6.72
CA VAL A 31 5.84 21.26 -5.71
C VAL A 31 5.41 19.93 -6.20
N THR A 32 6.27 19.23 -6.73
CA THR A 32 6.01 17.88 -7.08
C THR A 32 6.25 17.09 -5.83
N TRP A 33 5.23 16.64 -5.26
CA TRP A 33 5.34 15.77 -4.13
C TRP A 33 5.61 14.41 -4.70
N PRO A 34 6.63 13.80 -4.28
CA PRO A 34 6.87 12.47 -4.73
C PRO A 34 5.78 11.60 -4.15
N VAL A 35 5.01 11.09 -4.99
CA VAL A 35 4.06 10.10 -4.58
C VAL A 35 4.90 8.87 -4.45
N ALA A 36 5.25 8.57 -3.25
CA ALA A 36 5.93 7.34 -2.99
C ALA A 36 4.90 6.27 -3.19
N SER A 37 5.00 5.59 -4.25
CA SER A 37 4.20 4.42 -4.41
C SER A 37 4.81 3.41 -3.46
N VAL A 38 4.11 3.14 -2.41
CA VAL A 38 4.50 2.12 -1.51
C VAL A 38 4.11 0.84 -2.18
N SER A 39 5.02 0.27 -2.90
CA SER A 39 4.83 -1.07 -3.36
C SER A 39 5.17 -1.94 -2.16
N ALA A 40 4.21 -2.69 -1.69
CA ALA A 40 4.45 -3.62 -0.63
C ALA A 40 5.46 -4.63 -1.14
N SER A 41 6.61 -4.69 -0.52
CA SER A 41 7.61 -5.67 -0.87
C SER A 41 7.18 -7.03 -0.36
N MET A 42 7.50 -8.06 -1.12
CA MET A 42 7.20 -9.42 -0.72
C MET A 42 8.02 -9.79 0.49
N LEU A 43 7.36 -10.22 1.53
CA LEU A 43 7.99 -10.58 2.79
C LEU A 43 7.99 -12.09 3.00
N GLU A 44 8.98 -12.56 3.71
CA GLU A 44 9.00 -13.95 4.12
C GLU A 44 8.20 -14.13 5.41
N ILE A 45 7.59 -15.28 5.58
CA ILE A 45 6.83 -15.58 6.80
C ILE A 45 7.72 -15.45 8.02
N ALA A 46 8.99 -15.85 7.92
CA ALA A 46 9.93 -15.72 9.01
C ALA A 46 10.07 -14.27 9.49
N GLU A 47 10.07 -13.32 8.58
CA GLU A 47 10.22 -11.91 8.93
C GLU A 47 9.01 -11.43 9.74
N LEU A 48 7.80 -11.81 9.34
CA LEU A 48 6.58 -11.45 10.07
C LEU A 48 6.53 -12.10 11.43
N LEU A 49 7.01 -13.34 11.57
CA LEU A 49 6.99 -14.04 12.84
C LEU A 49 8.08 -13.55 13.79
N THR A 50 9.18 -13.05 13.26
CA THR A 50 10.29 -12.57 14.07
C THR A 50 10.07 -11.12 14.53
N HIS A 51 9.49 -10.29 13.68
CA HIS A 51 9.28 -8.87 13.98
C HIS A 51 7.81 -8.46 13.80
N PRO A 52 6.88 -9.13 14.46
CA PRO A 52 5.46 -8.89 14.22
C PRO A 52 5.02 -7.47 14.55
N GLU A 53 5.69 -6.81 15.48
CA GLU A 53 5.32 -5.45 15.85
C GLU A 53 5.64 -4.44 14.75
N GLN A 54 6.59 -4.73 13.89
CA GLN A 54 6.94 -3.81 12.81
C GLN A 54 5.89 -3.81 11.71
N TYR A 55 5.17 -4.90 11.56
CA TYR A 55 4.20 -5.07 10.48
C TYR A 55 2.76 -5.02 10.94
N ASP A 56 2.53 -4.78 12.22
CA ASP A 56 1.18 -4.77 12.79
C ASP A 56 0.33 -3.71 12.12
N ARG A 57 -0.82 -4.12 11.63
CA ARG A 57 -1.79 -3.30 10.90
C ARG A 57 -1.28 -2.77 9.57
N GLN A 58 -0.26 -3.36 9.03
CA GLN A 58 0.28 -2.97 7.73
C GLN A 58 -0.11 -3.97 6.66
N GLU A 59 -0.16 -3.48 5.44
CA GLU A 59 -0.40 -4.32 4.29
C GLU A 59 0.88 -5.03 3.93
N VAL A 60 0.80 -6.34 3.76
CA VAL A 60 1.96 -7.19 3.47
C VAL A 60 1.64 -8.11 2.31
N VAL A 61 2.67 -8.58 1.64
CA VAL A 61 2.57 -9.57 0.57
C VAL A 61 3.47 -10.74 0.95
N VAL A 62 2.89 -11.93 1.07
CA VAL A 62 3.63 -13.13 1.44
C VAL A 62 3.27 -14.28 0.52
N THR A 63 4.16 -15.23 0.38
CA THR A 63 3.93 -16.43 -0.41
C THR A 63 4.06 -17.66 0.45
N GLY A 64 3.41 -18.70 0.06
CA GLY A 64 3.51 -19.99 0.74
C GLY A 64 2.54 -20.99 0.19
N GLN A 65 2.54 -22.15 0.84
CA GLN A 65 1.66 -23.24 0.48
C GLN A 65 0.42 -23.25 1.37
N VAL A 66 -0.73 -23.44 0.76
CA VAL A 66 -2.01 -23.48 1.47
C VAL A 66 -2.15 -24.84 2.14
N THR A 67 -2.44 -24.82 3.43
CA THR A 67 -2.73 -26.03 4.19
C THR A 67 -3.92 -25.78 5.14
N ASN A 68 -4.60 -26.82 5.49
CA ASN A 68 -5.67 -26.79 6.50
C ASN A 68 -6.76 -25.74 6.20
N VAL A 69 -7.40 -25.87 5.05
CA VAL A 69 -8.47 -24.96 4.66
C VAL A 69 -9.71 -25.25 5.46
N GLN A 70 -10.30 -24.23 6.07
CA GLN A 70 -11.51 -24.35 6.89
C GLN A 70 -12.53 -23.31 6.51
N LEU A 71 -13.79 -23.73 6.46
CA LEU A 71 -14.89 -22.81 6.25
C LEU A 71 -15.20 -22.06 7.54
N ALA A 72 -15.61 -20.84 7.40
CA ALA A 72 -15.97 -19.98 8.50
C ALA A 72 -17.13 -19.07 8.09
N THR A 73 -17.68 -18.37 9.06
CA THR A 73 -18.69 -17.36 8.83
C THR A 73 -18.32 -16.14 9.66
N ASN A 74 -18.44 -14.97 9.11
CA ASN A 74 -18.15 -13.77 9.88
C ASN A 74 -19.36 -13.41 10.77
N ARG A 75 -19.22 -12.33 11.54
CA ARG A 75 -20.29 -11.94 12.48
C ARG A 75 -21.57 -11.53 11.79
N GLN A 76 -21.52 -11.13 10.54
CA GLN A 76 -22.67 -10.75 9.75
C GLN A 76 -23.29 -11.93 9.02
N GLY A 77 -22.82 -13.15 9.26
CA GLY A 77 -23.33 -14.33 8.60
C GLY A 77 -22.83 -14.54 7.19
N GLN A 78 -21.84 -13.77 6.77
CA GLN A 78 -21.30 -13.91 5.42
C GLN A 78 -20.26 -15.01 5.39
N PRO A 79 -20.15 -15.72 4.26
CA PRO A 79 -19.14 -16.78 4.14
C PRO A 79 -17.73 -16.23 4.23
N ALA A 80 -16.89 -17.01 4.84
CA ALA A 80 -15.49 -16.74 4.98
C ALA A 80 -14.75 -18.06 4.99
N TYR A 81 -13.44 -18.03 4.85
CA TYR A 81 -12.63 -19.22 5.00
C TYR A 81 -11.26 -18.83 5.55
N GLY A 82 -10.62 -19.78 6.15
CA GLY A 82 -9.29 -19.58 6.68
C GLY A 82 -8.40 -20.73 6.28
N PHE A 83 -7.11 -20.50 6.26
CA PHE A 83 -6.12 -21.53 6.00
C PHE A 83 -4.80 -21.16 6.65
N LEU A 84 -3.89 -22.12 6.67
CA LEU A 84 -2.54 -21.87 7.11
C LEU A 84 -1.66 -21.73 5.88
N LEU A 85 -0.88 -20.66 5.83
CA LEU A 85 0.09 -20.42 4.80
C LEU A 85 1.44 -20.87 5.34
N LYS A 86 2.06 -21.82 4.68
CA LYS A 86 3.27 -22.46 5.17
C LYS A 86 4.42 -22.27 4.21
N ASP A 87 5.58 -21.97 4.75
CA ASP A 87 6.83 -22.03 4.02
C ASP A 87 7.85 -22.84 4.84
N GLN A 88 9.11 -22.78 4.46
CA GLN A 88 10.16 -23.53 5.17
C GLN A 88 10.41 -22.98 6.57
N ALA A 89 10.10 -21.75 6.82
CA ALA A 89 10.43 -21.09 8.08
C ALA A 89 9.29 -21.11 9.09
N GLY A 90 8.07 -21.27 8.65
CA GLY A 90 6.96 -21.24 9.59
C GLY A 90 5.59 -21.27 8.94
N THR A 91 4.60 -20.99 9.76
CA THR A 91 3.20 -21.04 9.37
C THR A 91 2.49 -19.80 9.84
N LEU A 92 1.65 -19.25 8.98
CA LEU A 92 0.91 -18.05 9.28
C LEU A 92 -0.56 -18.27 8.95
N LYS A 93 -1.44 -17.78 9.81
CA LYS A 93 -2.87 -17.91 9.58
C LYS A 93 -3.36 -16.84 8.61
N VAL A 94 -4.17 -17.25 7.65
CA VAL A 94 -4.80 -16.33 6.72
C VAL A 94 -6.31 -16.51 6.79
N ILE A 95 -7.03 -15.40 6.77
CA ILE A 95 -8.49 -15.42 6.74
C ILE A 95 -8.94 -14.57 5.56
N SER A 96 -9.93 -15.03 4.84
CA SER A 96 -10.48 -14.33 3.69
C SER A 96 -12.01 -14.35 3.72
N LEU A 97 -12.61 -13.26 3.27
CA LEU A 97 -14.06 -13.20 3.13
C LEU A 97 -14.44 -13.78 1.77
N GLY A 98 -15.60 -14.38 1.71
CA GLY A 98 -16.14 -14.92 0.47
C GLY A 98 -16.04 -16.43 0.39
N GLN A 99 -16.24 -16.95 -0.80
CA GLN A 99 -16.17 -18.37 -1.05
C GLN A 99 -14.72 -18.82 -1.21
N ILE A 100 -14.47 -20.11 -1.00
CA ILE A 100 -13.13 -20.64 -1.09
C ILE A 100 -12.59 -20.50 -2.50
N GLU A 101 -11.43 -19.87 -2.60
CA GLU A 101 -10.73 -19.70 -3.88
C GLU A 101 -9.36 -20.38 -3.88
N VAL A 102 -9.04 -21.16 -2.86
CA VAL A 102 -7.75 -21.81 -2.72
C VAL A 102 -7.93 -23.32 -2.55
N ARG A 103 -6.88 -24.06 -2.81
CA ARG A 103 -6.88 -25.52 -2.63
C ARG A 103 -5.72 -25.93 -1.74
N GLU A 104 -5.92 -27.03 -1.03
CA GLU A 104 -4.87 -27.63 -0.23
C GLU A 104 -3.64 -27.92 -1.09
N GLY A 105 -2.48 -27.56 -0.61
CA GLY A 105 -1.22 -27.79 -1.31
C GLY A 105 -0.84 -26.77 -2.37
N GLU A 106 -1.74 -25.82 -2.67
CA GLU A 106 -1.48 -24.84 -3.70
C GLU A 106 -0.49 -23.77 -3.23
N GLN A 107 0.41 -23.35 -4.11
CA GLN A 107 1.30 -22.23 -3.84
C GLN A 107 0.59 -20.94 -4.23
N VAL A 108 0.50 -20.02 -3.28
CA VAL A 108 -0.23 -18.76 -3.49
C VAL A 108 0.57 -17.56 -3.05
N ILE A 109 0.20 -16.40 -3.58
CA ILE A 109 0.64 -15.10 -3.10
C ILE A 109 -0.54 -14.48 -2.39
N VAL A 110 -0.35 -14.10 -1.13
CA VAL A 110 -1.38 -13.47 -0.31
C VAL A 110 -0.99 -12.02 -0.07
N GLU A 111 -1.88 -11.12 -0.42
CA GLU A 111 -1.75 -9.72 -0.10
C GLU A 111 -2.85 -9.39 0.90
N GLY A 112 -2.52 -8.78 1.99
CA GLY A 112 -3.50 -8.47 3.02
C GLY A 112 -2.92 -7.68 4.18
N VAL A 113 -3.74 -7.44 5.18
CA VAL A 113 -3.34 -6.68 6.35
C VAL A 113 -2.94 -7.65 7.46
N PHE A 114 -1.74 -7.48 7.95
CA PHE A 114 -1.21 -8.29 9.03
C PHE A 114 -1.67 -7.76 10.38
N SER A 115 -2.06 -8.63 11.27
CA SER A 115 -2.42 -8.29 12.64
C SER A 115 -1.66 -9.16 13.60
N ARG A 116 -0.88 -8.53 14.45
CA ARG A 116 -0.14 -9.24 15.47
C ARG A 116 -1.08 -9.83 16.52
N LEU A 117 -2.11 -9.10 16.84
CA LEU A 117 -3.09 -9.51 17.83
C LEU A 117 -4.48 -9.11 17.35
N ARG A 118 -5.40 -10.03 17.37
CA ARG A 118 -6.80 -9.73 17.09
C ARG A 118 -7.67 -10.40 18.14
N GLN A 119 -8.58 -9.66 18.71
CA GLN A 119 -9.54 -10.21 19.65
C GLN A 119 -10.80 -10.65 18.88
N ALA A 120 -11.16 -11.89 19.03
CA ALA A 120 -12.36 -12.45 18.44
C ALA A 120 -13.22 -13.03 19.55
N GLY A 121 -14.15 -12.25 20.05
CA GLY A 121 -14.95 -12.62 21.20
C GLY A 121 -14.06 -12.74 22.43
N ARG A 122 -13.97 -13.92 23.00
CA ARG A 122 -13.12 -14.19 24.16
C ARG A 122 -11.77 -14.78 23.77
N THR A 123 -11.54 -15.00 22.48
CA THR A 123 -10.32 -15.62 22.00
C THR A 123 -9.39 -14.56 21.45
N ILE A 124 -8.10 -14.72 21.71
CA ILE A 124 -7.09 -13.87 21.14
C ILE A 124 -6.40 -14.68 20.05
N ILE A 125 -6.33 -14.11 18.87
CA ILE A 125 -5.67 -14.73 17.72
C ILE A 125 -4.38 -13.95 17.46
N TYR A 126 -3.30 -14.68 17.32
CA TYR A 126 -1.99 -14.09 17.11
C TYR A 126 -1.53 -14.29 15.66
N ASN A 127 -0.88 -13.30 15.13
CA ASN A 127 -0.22 -13.37 13.81
C ASN A 127 -1.15 -13.88 12.71
N GLU A 128 -2.06 -13.05 12.28
CA GLU A 128 -3.04 -13.40 11.25
C GLU A 128 -3.00 -12.38 10.12
N ILE A 129 -3.17 -12.83 8.90
CA ILE A 129 -3.36 -11.94 7.76
C ILE A 129 -4.83 -11.98 7.35
N LYS A 130 -5.44 -10.80 7.22
CA LYS A 130 -6.74 -10.69 6.61
C LYS A 130 -6.50 -10.41 5.13
N ALA A 131 -6.77 -11.39 4.31
CA ALA A 131 -6.46 -11.30 2.89
C ALA A 131 -7.33 -10.29 2.17
N LEU A 132 -6.71 -9.52 1.31
CA LEU A 132 -7.37 -8.63 0.37
C LEU A 132 -7.35 -9.26 -1.03
N SER A 133 -6.33 -10.02 -1.33
CA SER A 133 -6.16 -10.69 -2.61
C SER A 133 -5.34 -11.96 -2.41
N ILE A 134 -5.74 -13.02 -3.07
CA ILE A 134 -5.01 -14.29 -3.06
C ILE A 134 -4.89 -14.73 -4.51
N LYS A 135 -3.66 -14.98 -4.96
CA LYS A 135 -3.40 -15.38 -6.34
C LYS A 135 -2.59 -16.65 -6.38
N PRO A 136 -3.03 -17.67 -7.11
CA PRO A 136 -2.22 -18.87 -7.30
C PRO A 136 -0.96 -18.54 -8.09
N MET A 137 0.16 -19.02 -7.65
CA MET A 137 1.45 -18.71 -8.31
C MET A 137 1.52 -19.29 -9.72
N ASN A 138 0.89 -20.42 -9.97
CA ASN A 138 0.94 -21.04 -11.27
C ASN A 138 0.17 -20.28 -12.35
N ARG A 139 -0.69 -19.35 -11.98
CA ARG A 139 -1.44 -18.56 -12.96
C ARG A 139 -0.73 -17.26 -13.33
N LEU A 140 0.34 -16.93 -12.63
CA LEU A 140 1.00 -15.66 -12.88
C LEU A 140 1.90 -15.69 -14.10
N ASN A 141 2.25 -16.85 -14.58
CA ASN A 141 3.13 -16.94 -15.71
C ASN A 141 2.88 -18.26 -16.44
N PRO A 142 1.86 -18.30 -17.29
CA PRO A 142 1.54 -19.51 -18.02
C PRO A 142 2.68 -19.94 -18.94
N ASP A 143 3.56 -19.02 -19.33
CA ASP A 143 4.65 -19.35 -20.20
C ASP A 143 5.82 -20.03 -19.48
N LEU A 144 5.81 -20.04 -18.17
CA LEU A 144 6.84 -20.70 -17.38
C LEU A 144 6.41 -22.12 -16.99
N VAL A 145 5.21 -22.49 -17.32
CA VAL A 145 4.75 -23.83 -17.06
C VAL A 145 4.84 -24.54 -18.37
N GLY A 146 6.00 -24.86 -18.75
CA GLY A 146 6.19 -25.53 -20.00
C GLY A 146 6.51 -26.97 -19.82
#